data_432172ef0d7d519782011c485fe2092c
#
_entry.id   432172ef0d7d519782011c485fe2092c
#
_cell.length_a   1.000
_cell.length_b   1.000
_cell.length_c   1.000
_cell.angle_alpha   90.00
_cell.angle_beta   90.00
_cell.angle_gamma   90.00
#
_symmetry.space_group_name_H-M   'P 1'
#
loop_
_entity.id
_entity.type
_entity.pdbx_description
1 polymer ?
#
loop_
_entity_poly.entity_id
_entity_poly.type
_entity_poly.pdbx_seq_one_letter_code
_entity_poly.pdbx_strand_id
1 'polypeptide(L)'
;MTRWLALLLFGCALAWCGASRAQTCTATPSNLDFGNVNPIAGTAVARTGTINITCNWTLISLQPNALVCLNLSTATTRAMANGASTMQYGLFQDAGNTQTWGSTVSGNTPISVSIAKPLIGTAGNATVNYYGQITAGQTTVPTTGNASTVYSQSFNAETVLAYGYYLLTAPSCASLSSAGSFPFTVSATVTNNCNISATNLSFGTAGLIGAGINATSSLSVTCTNNDAWRISINGGGSGNVAARVMQRTGGGGSVNYQLYTDSARTLAWGDGTGGTTRATGTGTGLAQGVTVYGRVPSQTTPRPGSYGDTVTATIEF
;
A
#
# COMPACT_ATOMS: atom_id res chain seq x y z
N MET A 1 -73.71 20.24 -28.74
CA MET A 1 -72.45 21.03 -28.45
C MET A 1 -71.87 20.77 -27.07
N THR A 2 -72.65 20.38 -26.08
CA THR A 2 -72.21 20.21 -24.66
C THR A 2 -71.40 18.92 -24.41
N ARG A 3 -71.51 17.87 -25.18
CA ARG A 3 -70.79 16.60 -24.97
C ARG A 3 -69.30 16.63 -25.42
N TRP A 4 -68.99 17.49 -26.37
CA TRP A 4 -67.62 17.66 -26.87
C TRP A 4 -66.73 18.54 -25.96
N LEU A 5 -67.34 19.47 -25.26
CA LEU A 5 -66.64 20.35 -24.28
C LEU A 5 -66.21 19.57 -23.03
N ALA A 6 -67.00 18.58 -22.59
CA ALA A 6 -66.66 17.76 -21.44
C ALA A 6 -65.48 16.79 -21.71
N LEU A 7 -65.37 16.30 -22.93
CA LEU A 7 -64.26 15.42 -23.36
C LEU A 7 -62.93 16.21 -23.52
N LEU A 8 -62.99 17.45 -23.94
CA LEU A 8 -61.82 18.33 -24.00
C LEU A 8 -61.29 18.78 -22.66
N LEU A 9 -62.17 19.02 -21.68
CA LEU A 9 -61.78 19.34 -20.29
C LEU A 9 -61.22 18.13 -19.56
N PHE A 10 -61.68 16.91 -19.83
CA PHE A 10 -61.17 15.69 -19.24
C PHE A 10 -59.81 15.29 -19.88
N GLY A 11 -59.60 15.57 -21.16
CA GLY A 11 -58.31 15.35 -21.86
C GLY A 11 -57.23 16.30 -21.41
N CYS A 12 -57.55 17.57 -21.11
CA CYS A 12 -56.58 18.54 -20.53
C CYS A 12 -56.18 18.23 -19.09
N ALA A 13 -57.06 17.63 -18.29
CA ALA A 13 -56.73 17.23 -16.92
C ALA A 13 -55.77 16.05 -16.83
N LEU A 14 -55.74 15.18 -17.86
CA LEU A 14 -54.80 14.06 -17.95
C LEU A 14 -53.42 14.44 -18.52
N ALA A 15 -53.33 15.56 -19.25
CA ALA A 15 -52.04 16.04 -19.81
C ALA A 15 -51.21 16.84 -18.81
N TRP A 16 -51.73 17.16 -17.64
CA TRP A 16 -50.98 17.80 -16.53
C TRP A 16 -50.49 16.84 -15.44
N CYS A 17 -50.37 15.58 -15.71
CA CYS A 17 -49.46 14.72 -14.96
C CYS A 17 -48.00 15.09 -15.33
N GLY A 18 -47.65 16.35 -15.07
CA GLY A 18 -46.27 16.79 -15.04
C GLY A 18 -45.51 15.87 -14.11
N ALA A 19 -44.42 15.30 -14.58
CA ALA A 19 -43.54 14.47 -13.78
C ALA A 19 -43.28 15.18 -12.44
N SER A 20 -43.96 14.73 -11.39
CA SER A 20 -43.69 15.19 -10.02
C SER A 20 -42.24 14.82 -9.79
N ARG A 21 -41.33 15.80 -9.79
CA ARG A 21 -39.95 15.53 -9.45
C ARG A 21 -39.96 14.95 -8.05
N ALA A 22 -39.73 13.65 -7.97
CA ALA A 22 -39.63 12.96 -6.70
C ALA A 22 -38.49 13.60 -5.90
N GLN A 23 -38.69 13.75 -4.59
CA GLN A 23 -37.61 14.13 -3.70
C GLN A 23 -36.53 13.06 -3.79
N THR A 24 -35.30 13.44 -4.12
CA THR A 24 -34.20 12.50 -4.37
C THR A 24 -32.92 12.95 -3.70
N CYS A 25 -32.18 12.01 -3.17
CA CYS A 25 -30.80 12.25 -2.74
C CYS A 25 -29.84 11.42 -3.60
N THR A 26 -28.66 11.99 -3.86
CA THR A 26 -27.55 11.33 -4.52
C THR A 26 -26.29 11.46 -3.68
N ALA A 27 -25.40 10.48 -3.76
CA ALA A 27 -24.11 10.50 -3.08
C ALA A 27 -23.00 10.21 -4.11
N THR A 28 -21.97 11.05 -4.09
CA THR A 28 -20.83 10.93 -5.00
C THR A 28 -19.55 10.87 -4.18
N PRO A 29 -18.98 9.68 -3.94
CA PRO A 29 -17.72 9.51 -3.24
C PRO A 29 -16.53 9.89 -4.12
N SER A 30 -15.45 10.36 -3.50
CA SER A 30 -14.13 10.30 -4.11
C SER A 30 -13.63 8.86 -4.09
N ASN A 31 -12.75 8.48 -5.02
CA ASN A 31 -11.94 7.28 -4.85
C ASN A 31 -10.94 7.49 -3.70
N LEU A 32 -10.54 6.40 -3.05
CA LEU A 32 -9.54 6.41 -1.99
C LEU A 32 -8.24 5.78 -2.51
N ASP A 33 -7.24 6.60 -2.76
CA ASP A 33 -5.91 6.14 -3.13
C ASP A 33 -4.94 6.29 -1.96
N PHE A 34 -4.39 5.17 -1.50
CA PHE A 34 -3.35 5.17 -0.47
C PHE A 34 -2.00 5.68 -1.00
N GLY A 35 -1.85 5.74 -2.33
CA GLY A 35 -0.59 6.11 -2.99
C GLY A 35 0.45 5.00 -2.87
N ASN A 36 1.74 5.39 -2.86
CA ASN A 36 2.85 4.45 -2.74
C ASN A 36 2.93 3.87 -1.32
N VAL A 37 2.95 2.55 -1.24
CA VAL A 37 3.05 1.78 0.00
C VAL A 37 4.31 0.92 -0.06
N ASN A 38 5.18 1.09 0.93
CA ASN A 38 6.36 0.25 1.12
C ASN A 38 6.02 -0.89 2.10
N PRO A 39 5.78 -2.12 1.65
CA PRO A 39 5.34 -3.21 2.51
C PRO A 39 6.40 -3.60 3.55
N ILE A 40 7.69 -3.58 3.20
CA ILE A 40 8.78 -3.97 4.11
C ILE A 40 8.98 -2.97 5.27
N ALA A 41 8.40 -1.77 5.20
CA ALA A 41 8.36 -0.86 6.33
C ALA A 41 7.42 -1.35 7.44
N GLY A 42 6.44 -2.18 7.11
CA GLY A 42 5.50 -2.79 8.05
C GLY A 42 4.59 -1.80 8.78
N THR A 43 4.52 -0.56 8.35
CA THR A 43 3.72 0.50 8.98
C THR A 43 2.31 0.59 8.38
N ALA A 44 1.34 0.98 9.22
CA ALA A 44 0.01 1.32 8.73
C ALA A 44 0.04 2.58 7.87
N VAL A 45 -0.81 2.64 6.84
CA VAL A 45 -0.98 3.81 5.98
C VAL A 45 -2.43 4.24 6.01
N ALA A 46 -2.70 5.48 6.44
CA ALA A 46 -4.06 6.03 6.51
C ALA A 46 -4.30 7.08 5.43
N ARG A 47 -5.55 7.17 4.94
CA ARG A 47 -6.03 8.18 3.99
C ARG A 47 -7.47 8.54 4.30
N THR A 48 -7.86 9.73 3.84
CA THR A 48 -9.23 10.25 3.98
C THR A 48 -9.85 10.41 2.59
N GLY A 49 -11.05 9.88 2.43
CA GLY A 49 -11.91 10.15 1.29
C GLY A 49 -13.09 11.03 1.68
N THR A 50 -13.80 11.55 0.70
CA THR A 50 -14.99 12.41 0.89
C THR A 50 -16.17 11.86 0.13
N ILE A 51 -17.38 12.11 0.63
CA ILE A 51 -18.62 11.81 -0.08
C ILE A 51 -19.45 13.10 -0.12
N ASN A 52 -19.69 13.59 -1.33
CA ASN A 52 -20.58 14.72 -1.56
C ASN A 52 -22.00 14.21 -1.73
N ILE A 53 -22.92 14.75 -0.96
CA ILE A 53 -24.33 14.37 -0.94
C ILE A 53 -25.16 15.57 -1.36
N THR A 54 -26.09 15.34 -2.28
CA THR A 54 -27.06 16.36 -2.72
C THR A 54 -28.46 15.78 -2.58
N CYS A 55 -29.31 16.45 -1.82
CA CYS A 55 -30.73 16.14 -1.70
C CYS A 55 -31.57 17.24 -2.34
N ASN A 56 -32.55 16.84 -3.17
CA ASN A 56 -33.46 17.75 -3.85
C ASN A 56 -34.86 17.67 -3.24
N TRP A 57 -35.46 18.80 -2.96
CA TRP A 57 -36.83 18.95 -2.50
C TRP A 57 -37.73 19.46 -3.62
N THR A 58 -39.00 19.21 -3.51
CA THR A 58 -40.01 19.97 -4.25
C THR A 58 -40.09 21.41 -3.73
N LEU A 59 -40.56 22.34 -4.55
CA LEU A 59 -40.70 23.74 -4.15
C LEU A 59 -41.54 23.88 -2.85
N ILE A 60 -42.68 23.17 -2.79
CA ILE A 60 -43.55 23.09 -1.65
C ILE A 60 -43.37 21.72 -1.01
N SER A 61 -42.49 21.63 -0.02
CA SER A 61 -42.29 20.41 0.76
C SER A 61 -42.59 20.65 2.21
N LEU A 62 -43.43 19.83 2.80
CA LEU A 62 -43.72 19.81 4.23
C LEU A 62 -42.65 19.09 5.05
N GLN A 63 -41.69 18.45 4.40
CA GLN A 63 -40.59 17.70 5.00
C GLN A 63 -39.27 18.45 4.73
N PRO A 64 -38.89 19.39 5.64
CA PRO A 64 -37.73 20.25 5.41
C PRO A 64 -36.38 19.57 5.64
N ASN A 65 -36.38 18.34 6.10
CA ASN A 65 -35.15 17.61 6.40
C ASN A 65 -35.09 16.28 5.62
N ALA A 66 -33.87 15.81 5.31
CA ALA A 66 -33.60 14.50 4.77
C ALA A 66 -32.53 13.82 5.62
N LEU A 67 -32.80 12.60 6.07
CA LEU A 67 -31.74 11.71 6.60
C LEU A 67 -31.20 10.89 5.43
N VAL A 68 -29.89 10.88 5.28
CA VAL A 68 -29.16 10.06 4.30
C VAL A 68 -28.30 9.05 5.03
N CYS A 69 -28.38 7.79 4.64
CA CYS A 69 -27.61 6.70 5.21
C CYS A 69 -26.78 6.02 4.10
N LEU A 70 -25.49 6.05 4.28
CA LEU A 70 -24.48 5.47 3.37
C LEU A 70 -24.05 4.12 3.92
N ASN A 71 -24.67 3.06 3.44
CA ASN A 71 -24.41 1.70 3.87
C ASN A 71 -23.29 1.09 3.02
N LEU A 72 -22.32 0.45 3.67
CA LEU A 72 -21.27 -0.31 3.04
C LEU A 72 -21.38 -1.77 3.51
N SER A 73 -21.69 -2.69 2.59
CA SER A 73 -22.03 -4.06 2.97
C SER A 73 -20.85 -4.86 3.50
N THR A 74 -21.14 -5.67 4.41
CA THR A 74 -20.69 -6.98 4.89
C THR A 74 -19.31 -7.17 5.49
N ALA A 75 -18.21 -6.64 5.00
CA ALA A 75 -16.90 -7.03 5.53
C ALA A 75 -16.32 -6.01 6.50
N THR A 76 -15.96 -6.45 7.71
CA THR A 76 -15.15 -5.65 8.65
C THR A 76 -13.70 -5.57 8.19
N THR A 77 -13.21 -6.64 7.55
CA THR A 77 -11.88 -6.70 6.94
C THR A 77 -12.03 -6.76 5.43
N ARG A 78 -11.37 -5.86 4.73
CA ARG A 78 -11.40 -5.72 3.28
C ARG A 78 -10.02 -5.97 2.69
N ALA A 79 -9.96 -6.43 1.45
CA ALA A 79 -8.72 -6.71 0.75
C ALA A 79 -8.75 -6.12 -0.66
N MET A 80 -7.79 -5.24 -0.94
CA MET A 80 -7.44 -4.90 -2.32
C MET A 80 -6.71 -6.08 -2.95
N ALA A 81 -6.91 -6.33 -4.23
CA ALA A 81 -6.31 -7.45 -4.94
C ALA A 81 -5.48 -7.01 -6.15
N ASN A 82 -4.45 -7.81 -6.44
CA ASN A 82 -3.77 -7.89 -7.72
C ASN A 82 -3.65 -9.37 -8.09
N GLY A 83 -4.50 -9.86 -9.00
CA GLY A 83 -4.62 -11.28 -9.28
C GLY A 83 -5.01 -12.08 -8.02
N ALA A 84 -4.19 -13.04 -7.65
CA ALA A 84 -4.39 -13.86 -6.44
C ALA A 84 -3.80 -13.22 -5.15
N SER A 85 -3.01 -12.19 -5.28
CA SER A 85 -2.36 -11.51 -4.15
C SER A 85 -3.30 -10.46 -3.56
N THR A 86 -3.29 -10.31 -2.23
CA THR A 86 -4.17 -9.40 -1.52
C THR A 86 -3.43 -8.54 -0.51
N MET A 87 -3.96 -7.33 -0.26
CA MET A 87 -3.53 -6.41 0.78
C MET A 87 -4.73 -6.02 1.64
N GLN A 88 -4.64 -6.25 2.95
CA GLN A 88 -5.72 -6.00 3.90
C GLN A 88 -5.81 -4.52 4.28
N TYR A 89 -7.03 -4.00 4.38
CA TYR A 89 -7.30 -2.65 4.84
C TYR A 89 -8.67 -2.55 5.51
N GLY A 90 -8.93 -1.45 6.22
CA GLY A 90 -10.24 -1.12 6.78
C GLY A 90 -10.77 0.18 6.24
N LEU A 91 -12.10 0.34 6.30
CA LEU A 91 -12.80 1.61 6.07
C LEU A 91 -13.57 2.00 7.33
N PHE A 92 -13.48 3.27 7.71
CA PHE A 92 -13.95 3.78 8.99
C PHE A 92 -14.73 5.08 8.83
N GLN A 93 -15.55 5.39 9.84
CA GLN A 93 -16.35 6.61 9.90
C GLN A 93 -15.62 7.75 10.61
N ASP A 94 -14.58 7.43 11.39
CA ASP A 94 -13.83 8.35 12.25
C ASP A 94 -12.34 8.37 11.92
N ALA A 95 -11.71 9.51 12.16
CA ALA A 95 -10.28 9.70 11.92
C ALA A 95 -9.38 8.83 12.82
N GLY A 96 -9.90 8.35 13.95
CA GLY A 96 -9.21 7.42 14.85
C GLY A 96 -9.23 5.97 14.37
N ASN A 97 -9.94 5.66 13.28
CA ASN A 97 -10.12 4.31 12.73
C ASN A 97 -10.68 3.32 13.76
N THR A 98 -11.59 3.78 14.61
CA THR A 98 -12.20 2.97 15.68
C THR A 98 -13.59 2.47 15.33
N GLN A 99 -14.33 3.21 14.49
CA GLN A 99 -15.69 2.90 14.08
C GLN A 99 -15.69 2.40 12.64
N THR A 100 -15.78 1.08 12.47
CA THR A 100 -15.83 0.49 11.11
C THR A 100 -17.06 0.98 10.36
N TRP A 101 -16.85 1.45 9.12
CA TRP A 101 -17.95 1.79 8.23
C TRP A 101 -18.61 0.51 7.71
N GLY A 102 -19.89 0.34 8.03
CA GLY A 102 -20.66 -0.83 7.68
C GLY A 102 -22.07 -0.51 7.22
N SER A 103 -23.00 -1.40 7.50
CA SER A 103 -24.41 -1.27 7.16
C SER A 103 -25.30 -1.71 8.32
N THR A 104 -26.55 -1.29 8.30
CA THR A 104 -27.58 -1.73 9.26
C THR A 104 -27.85 -3.24 9.18
N VAL A 105 -27.53 -3.88 8.06
CA VAL A 105 -27.72 -5.33 7.83
C VAL A 105 -26.57 -6.15 8.41
N SER A 106 -25.35 -5.58 8.44
CA SER A 106 -24.14 -6.29 8.89
C SER A 106 -23.85 -6.16 10.38
N GLY A 107 -24.73 -5.52 11.15
CA GLY A 107 -24.52 -5.27 12.57
C GLY A 107 -23.55 -4.11 12.88
N ASN A 108 -23.01 -3.47 11.86
CA ASN A 108 -22.22 -2.24 11.96
C ASN A 108 -23.10 -1.02 11.62
N THR A 109 -22.60 0.19 11.90
CA THR A 109 -23.33 1.41 11.61
C THR A 109 -22.96 1.97 10.24
N PRO A 110 -23.92 2.48 9.44
CA PRO A 110 -23.66 3.27 8.25
C PRO A 110 -23.19 4.67 8.62
N ILE A 111 -22.51 5.37 7.71
CA ILE A 111 -22.37 6.83 7.83
C ILE A 111 -23.75 7.45 7.61
N SER A 112 -24.18 8.32 8.51
CA SER A 112 -25.47 9.00 8.41
C SER A 112 -25.31 10.49 8.56
N VAL A 113 -26.12 11.25 7.79
CA VAL A 113 -26.14 12.71 7.84
C VAL A 113 -27.55 13.23 7.59
N SER A 114 -27.94 14.24 8.39
CA SER A 114 -29.17 14.98 8.19
C SER A 114 -28.88 16.25 7.41
N ILE A 115 -29.64 16.48 6.34
CA ILE A 115 -29.52 17.64 5.46
C ILE A 115 -30.82 18.44 5.52
N ALA A 116 -30.74 19.72 5.82
CA ALA A 116 -31.89 20.60 5.81
C ALA A 116 -32.12 21.18 4.40
N LYS A 117 -33.40 21.36 4.04
CA LYS A 117 -33.80 22.12 2.86
C LYS A 117 -33.30 23.56 2.99
N PRO A 118 -32.63 24.13 1.99
CA PRO A 118 -32.19 25.51 2.05
C PRO A 118 -33.40 26.47 2.01
N LEU A 119 -33.24 27.64 2.61
CA LEU A 119 -34.28 28.69 2.60
C LEU A 119 -34.55 29.20 1.19
N ILE A 120 -33.53 29.17 0.32
CA ILE A 120 -33.63 29.61 -1.07
C ILE A 120 -33.17 28.42 -1.95
N GLY A 121 -34.01 28.03 -2.91
CA GLY A 121 -33.72 26.88 -3.79
C GLY A 121 -34.33 25.57 -3.28
N THR A 122 -33.99 24.50 -3.96
CA THR A 122 -34.54 23.16 -3.73
C THR A 122 -33.46 22.11 -3.47
N ALA A 123 -32.16 22.42 -3.57
CA ALA A 123 -31.06 21.52 -3.39
C ALA A 123 -30.29 21.84 -2.10
N GLY A 124 -30.20 20.88 -1.19
CA GLY A 124 -29.34 20.92 -0.01
C GLY A 124 -28.14 19.98 -0.19
N ASN A 125 -26.97 20.43 0.26
CA ASN A 125 -25.73 19.68 0.10
C ASN A 125 -25.07 19.40 1.44
N ALA A 126 -24.37 18.29 1.54
CA ALA A 126 -23.46 17.97 2.65
C ALA A 126 -22.23 17.23 2.11
N THR A 127 -21.11 17.39 2.80
CA THR A 127 -19.91 16.60 2.55
C THR A 127 -19.55 15.86 3.83
N VAL A 128 -19.35 14.56 3.74
CA VAL A 128 -18.88 13.72 4.84
C VAL A 128 -17.55 13.09 4.50
N ASN A 129 -16.71 12.91 5.51
CA ASN A 129 -15.44 12.19 5.36
C ASN A 129 -15.63 10.71 5.68
N TYR A 130 -14.84 9.87 5.03
CA TYR A 130 -14.60 8.50 5.41
C TYR A 130 -13.09 8.23 5.42
N TYR A 131 -12.67 7.24 6.18
CA TYR A 131 -11.27 7.01 6.45
C TYR A 131 -10.90 5.59 6.07
N GLY A 132 -9.73 5.44 5.46
CA GLY A 132 -9.17 4.13 5.14
C GLY A 132 -7.83 3.93 5.81
N GLN A 133 -7.54 2.70 6.22
CA GLN A 133 -6.24 2.34 6.78
C GLN A 133 -5.79 0.98 6.28
N ILE A 134 -4.61 0.93 5.66
CA ILE A 134 -3.90 -0.32 5.39
C ILE A 134 -3.36 -0.84 6.72
N THR A 135 -3.65 -2.11 7.02
CA THR A 135 -3.20 -2.77 8.25
C THR A 135 -1.68 -2.90 8.27
N ALA A 136 -1.06 -2.61 9.42
CA ALA A 136 0.38 -2.80 9.64
C ALA A 136 0.79 -4.28 9.54
N GLY A 137 2.08 -4.55 9.32
CA GLY A 137 2.66 -5.89 9.39
C GLY A 137 2.50 -6.72 8.12
N GLN A 138 2.02 -6.17 7.02
CA GLN A 138 1.82 -6.89 5.76
C GLN A 138 3.08 -6.90 4.88
N THR A 139 4.22 -7.28 5.47
CA THR A 139 5.53 -7.21 4.80
C THR A 139 5.68 -8.18 3.62
N THR A 140 4.83 -9.21 3.55
CA THR A 140 4.87 -10.24 2.51
C THR A 140 3.97 -9.97 1.30
N VAL A 141 3.33 -8.80 1.22
CA VAL A 141 2.56 -8.40 0.04
C VAL A 141 3.52 -8.26 -1.15
N PRO A 142 3.31 -9.02 -2.25
CA PRO A 142 4.27 -9.07 -3.35
C PRO A 142 4.11 -7.93 -4.35
N THR A 143 5.16 -7.71 -5.11
CA THR A 143 5.12 -7.01 -6.39
C THR A 143 5.07 -8.01 -7.57
N THR A 144 4.91 -7.51 -8.77
CA THR A 144 4.87 -8.31 -10.00
C THR A 144 5.90 -7.78 -10.99
N GLY A 145 6.79 -8.67 -11.46
CA GLY A 145 7.75 -8.36 -12.52
C GLY A 145 8.82 -7.34 -12.12
N ASN A 146 9.27 -7.32 -10.87
CA ASN A 146 10.22 -6.34 -10.32
C ASN A 146 9.77 -4.89 -10.54
N ALA A 147 8.47 -4.62 -10.44
CA ALA A 147 7.91 -3.31 -10.67
C ALA A 147 6.85 -2.98 -9.64
N SER A 148 6.68 -1.69 -9.35
CA SER A 148 5.58 -1.23 -8.50
C SER A 148 4.24 -1.74 -9.02
N THR A 149 3.43 -2.32 -8.13
CA THR A 149 2.23 -3.08 -8.47
C THR A 149 1.00 -2.47 -7.82
N VAL A 150 -0.04 -2.21 -8.63
CA VAL A 150 -1.31 -1.64 -8.15
C VAL A 150 -2.21 -2.74 -7.59
N TYR A 151 -2.68 -2.55 -6.38
CA TYR A 151 -3.74 -3.31 -5.72
C TYR A 151 -5.01 -2.47 -5.67
N SER A 152 -6.16 -3.04 -5.97
CA SER A 152 -7.42 -2.31 -5.96
C SER A 152 -8.61 -3.16 -5.54
N GLN A 153 -9.65 -2.48 -5.05
CA GLN A 153 -10.97 -3.04 -4.82
C GLN A 153 -12.02 -2.01 -5.26
N SER A 154 -12.95 -2.42 -6.10
CA SER A 154 -14.08 -1.60 -6.52
C SER A 154 -15.32 -1.99 -5.76
N PHE A 155 -16.05 -1.00 -5.25
CA PHE A 155 -17.32 -1.12 -4.58
C PHE A 155 -18.44 -0.68 -5.53
N ASN A 156 -19.29 -1.58 -5.91
CA ASN A 156 -20.44 -1.31 -6.80
C ASN A 156 -21.75 -1.70 -6.10
N ALA A 157 -22.06 -2.98 -6.05
CA ALA A 157 -23.27 -3.50 -5.40
C ALA A 157 -23.18 -3.50 -3.86
N GLU A 158 -21.98 -3.36 -3.32
CA GLU A 158 -21.71 -3.30 -1.88
C GLU A 158 -22.06 -1.95 -1.25
N THR A 159 -22.28 -0.92 -2.05
CA THR A 159 -22.69 0.40 -1.58
C THR A 159 -24.20 0.57 -1.73
N VAL A 160 -24.89 0.92 -0.64
CA VAL A 160 -26.33 1.14 -0.65
C VAL A 160 -26.64 2.52 -0.08
N LEU A 161 -27.16 3.38 -0.93
CA LEU A 161 -27.74 4.66 -0.54
C LEU A 161 -29.17 4.45 -0.09
N ALA A 162 -29.49 4.89 1.13
CA ALA A 162 -30.85 4.95 1.64
C ALA A 162 -31.11 6.36 2.18
N TYR A 163 -32.30 6.90 1.96
CA TYR A 163 -32.66 8.21 2.49
C TYR A 163 -34.17 8.32 2.76
N GLY A 164 -34.50 9.20 3.67
CA GLY A 164 -35.91 9.51 3.99
C GLY A 164 -36.08 10.97 4.36
N TYR A 165 -37.11 11.59 3.78
CA TYR A 165 -37.47 12.96 4.12
C TYR A 165 -38.37 12.98 5.37
N TYR A 166 -38.23 13.96 6.24
CA TYR A 166 -38.99 14.03 7.48
C TYR A 166 -39.26 15.48 7.93
N LEU A 167 -40.30 15.66 8.77
CA LEU A 167 -40.69 16.96 9.32
C LEU A 167 -40.08 17.20 10.69
N LEU A 168 -40.35 16.37 11.67
CA LEU A 168 -39.97 16.54 13.07
C LEU A 168 -38.97 15.51 13.56
N THR A 169 -39.26 14.22 13.34
CA THR A 169 -38.45 13.12 13.84
C THR A 169 -37.76 12.42 12.69
N ALA A 170 -36.41 12.30 12.75
CA ALA A 170 -35.65 11.58 11.78
C ALA A 170 -35.98 10.06 11.84
N PRO A 171 -36.19 9.39 10.70
CA PRO A 171 -36.27 7.94 10.67
C PRO A 171 -34.94 7.30 11.09
N SER A 172 -34.94 6.01 11.43
CA SER A 172 -33.69 5.29 11.62
C SER A 172 -33.15 4.78 10.26
N CYS A 173 -31.82 4.66 10.11
CA CYS A 173 -31.24 4.08 8.89
C CYS A 173 -31.76 2.65 8.62
N ALA A 174 -32.12 1.90 9.66
CA ALA A 174 -32.66 0.55 9.53
C ALA A 174 -34.09 0.50 8.96
N SER A 175 -34.84 1.60 9.06
CA SER A 175 -36.22 1.69 8.53
C SER A 175 -36.27 2.19 7.08
N LEU A 176 -35.15 2.59 6.49
CA LEU A 176 -35.08 3.15 5.15
C LEU A 176 -34.81 2.06 4.09
N SER A 177 -35.54 2.13 2.99
CA SER A 177 -35.31 1.26 1.83
C SER A 177 -34.14 1.75 0.98
N SER A 178 -33.52 0.83 0.25
CA SER A 178 -32.50 1.16 -0.76
C SER A 178 -33.07 2.08 -1.83
N ALA A 179 -32.34 3.15 -2.15
CA ALA A 179 -32.72 4.15 -3.15
C ALA A 179 -31.66 4.30 -4.26
N GLY A 180 -30.56 3.56 -4.17
CA GLY A 180 -29.47 3.60 -5.14
C GLY A 180 -28.15 3.09 -4.58
N SER A 181 -27.08 3.35 -5.33
CA SER A 181 -25.72 3.02 -4.94
C SER A 181 -24.82 4.25 -5.10
N PHE A 182 -23.60 4.20 -4.53
CA PHE A 182 -22.57 5.22 -4.65
C PHE A 182 -21.21 4.56 -4.87
N PRO A 183 -20.94 4.04 -6.09
CA PRO A 183 -19.75 3.27 -6.36
C PRO A 183 -18.47 4.09 -6.21
N PHE A 184 -17.40 3.46 -5.72
CA PHE A 184 -16.05 4.01 -5.63
C PHE A 184 -14.99 2.91 -5.65
N THR A 185 -13.73 3.31 -5.84
CA THR A 185 -12.60 2.39 -5.85
C THR A 185 -11.61 2.78 -4.76
N VAL A 186 -11.03 1.76 -4.12
CA VAL A 186 -9.90 1.88 -3.21
C VAL A 186 -8.68 1.29 -3.89
N SER A 187 -7.54 2.00 -3.85
CA SER A 187 -6.30 1.57 -4.49
C SER A 187 -5.07 1.88 -3.64
N ALA A 188 -4.00 1.12 -3.90
CA ALA A 188 -2.65 1.36 -3.39
C ALA A 188 -1.63 0.86 -4.40
N THR A 189 -0.47 1.53 -4.49
CA THR A 189 0.65 1.07 -5.29
C THR A 189 1.73 0.51 -4.37
N VAL A 190 1.91 -0.80 -4.36
CA VAL A 190 3.00 -1.47 -3.66
C VAL A 190 4.29 -1.22 -4.42
N THR A 191 5.27 -0.61 -3.75
CA THR A 191 6.57 -0.30 -4.36
C THR A 191 7.55 -1.44 -4.14
N ASN A 192 8.35 -1.75 -5.17
CA ASN A 192 9.55 -2.55 -4.97
C ASN A 192 10.56 -1.74 -4.15
N ASN A 193 11.17 -2.38 -3.17
CA ASN A 193 12.16 -1.76 -2.30
C ASN A 193 13.05 -2.83 -1.66
N CYS A 194 14.31 -2.47 -1.37
CA CYS A 194 15.25 -3.32 -0.67
C CYS A 194 16.04 -2.55 0.38
N ASN A 195 16.24 -3.20 1.52
CA ASN A 195 17.16 -2.77 2.56
C ASN A 195 18.31 -3.76 2.67
N ILE A 196 19.54 -3.27 2.84
CA ILE A 196 20.73 -4.10 3.06
C ILE A 196 21.50 -3.57 4.26
N SER A 197 22.00 -4.50 5.10
CA SER A 197 22.96 -4.20 6.16
C SER A 197 24.03 -5.27 6.20
N ALA A 198 25.22 -4.94 6.76
CA ALA A 198 26.36 -5.81 6.76
C ALA A 198 26.99 -5.91 8.15
N THR A 199 27.57 -7.07 8.45
CA THR A 199 28.47 -7.25 9.59
C THR A 199 29.93 -7.25 9.11
N ASN A 200 30.85 -6.79 9.96
CA ASN A 200 32.27 -6.81 9.62
C ASN A 200 32.78 -8.24 9.45
N LEU A 201 33.66 -8.44 8.47
CA LEU A 201 34.41 -9.69 8.31
C LEU A 201 35.77 -9.53 8.96
N SER A 202 36.11 -10.43 9.91
CA SER A 202 37.39 -10.44 10.58
C SER A 202 38.14 -11.75 10.31
N PHE A 203 39.37 -11.63 9.83
CA PHE A 203 40.28 -12.78 9.66
C PHE A 203 41.00 -13.16 10.95
N GLY A 204 40.78 -12.39 12.06
CA GLY A 204 41.43 -12.64 13.34
C GLY A 204 42.90 -12.25 13.37
N THR A 205 43.66 -12.88 14.26
CA THR A 205 45.12 -12.66 14.42
C THR A 205 45.87 -13.87 13.92
N ALA A 206 46.89 -13.66 13.09
CA ALA A 206 47.74 -14.73 12.57
C ALA A 206 49.21 -14.38 12.71
N GLY A 207 50.02 -15.33 13.11
CA GLY A 207 51.48 -15.17 13.16
C GLY A 207 52.13 -15.33 11.77
N LEU A 208 51.72 -16.33 11.02
CA LEU A 208 52.20 -16.61 9.67
C LEU A 208 51.03 -16.84 8.72
N ILE A 209 51.13 -16.38 7.49
CA ILE A 209 50.10 -16.55 6.45
C ILE A 209 50.52 -17.67 5.45
N GLY A 210 51.07 -18.78 5.97
CA GLY A 210 51.56 -19.87 5.14
C GLY A 210 50.47 -20.78 4.57
N ALA A 211 49.38 -21.00 5.30
CA ALA A 211 48.32 -21.92 4.91
C ALA A 211 47.05 -21.25 4.37
N GLY A 212 47.02 -19.91 4.37
CA GLY A 212 45.82 -19.10 4.13
C GLY A 212 44.89 -19.07 5.32
N ILE A 213 43.99 -18.07 5.37
CA ILE A 213 43.05 -17.82 6.46
C ILE A 213 41.66 -17.65 5.89
N ASN A 214 40.70 -18.41 6.41
CA ASN A 214 39.29 -18.29 6.04
C ASN A 214 38.50 -17.60 7.13
N ALA A 215 37.53 -16.78 6.73
CA ALA A 215 36.57 -16.13 7.62
C ALA A 215 35.19 -16.03 6.94
N THR A 216 34.18 -15.74 7.71
CA THR A 216 32.82 -15.50 7.22
C THR A 216 32.19 -14.29 7.92
N SER A 217 31.31 -13.59 7.21
CA SER A 217 30.41 -12.59 7.76
C SER A 217 29.05 -12.71 7.06
N SER A 218 28.13 -11.83 7.37
CA SER A 218 26.78 -11.87 6.82
C SER A 218 26.31 -10.49 6.36
N LEU A 219 25.61 -10.47 5.23
CA LEU A 219 24.71 -9.39 4.85
C LEU A 219 23.29 -9.79 5.26
N SER A 220 22.51 -8.86 5.74
CA SER A 220 21.05 -9.01 5.91
C SER A 220 20.36 -8.22 4.82
N VAL A 221 19.52 -8.88 4.04
CA VAL A 221 18.79 -8.33 2.90
C VAL A 221 17.30 -8.46 3.16
N THR A 222 16.55 -7.36 3.04
CA THR A 222 15.10 -7.37 3.14
C THR A 222 14.55 -6.67 1.92
N CYS A 223 14.02 -7.42 0.96
CA CYS A 223 13.39 -6.90 -0.26
C CYS A 223 11.90 -7.22 -0.28
N THR A 224 11.14 -6.39 -0.96
CA THR A 224 9.71 -6.63 -1.22
C THR A 224 9.53 -8.04 -1.78
N ASN A 225 8.47 -8.70 -1.33
CA ASN A 225 8.19 -10.08 -1.72
C ASN A 225 8.05 -10.20 -3.24
N ASN A 226 8.68 -11.26 -3.79
CA ASN A 226 8.71 -11.58 -5.21
C ASN A 226 9.60 -10.67 -6.08
N ASP A 227 10.33 -9.71 -5.49
CA ASP A 227 11.32 -8.90 -6.23
C ASP A 227 12.65 -9.65 -6.31
N ALA A 228 13.17 -9.80 -7.53
CA ALA A 228 14.51 -10.32 -7.74
C ALA A 228 15.55 -9.26 -7.38
N TRP A 229 16.59 -9.64 -6.67
CA TRP A 229 17.68 -8.75 -6.28
C TRP A 229 19.04 -9.34 -6.64
N ARG A 230 20.03 -8.48 -6.81
CA ARG A 230 21.43 -8.84 -6.97
C ARG A 230 22.33 -7.89 -6.18
N ILE A 231 23.39 -8.44 -5.60
CA ILE A 231 24.34 -7.69 -4.79
C ILE A 231 25.72 -7.77 -5.42
N SER A 232 26.29 -6.62 -5.68
CA SER A 232 27.69 -6.44 -6.07
C SER A 232 28.52 -5.95 -4.87
N ILE A 233 29.81 -6.33 -4.82
CA ILE A 233 30.77 -5.81 -3.86
C ILE A 233 31.93 -5.19 -4.63
N ASN A 234 32.30 -3.94 -4.32
CA ASN A 234 33.39 -3.25 -5.00
C ASN A 234 34.78 -3.79 -4.64
N GLY A 235 35.82 -3.27 -5.28
CA GLY A 235 37.21 -3.66 -5.08
C GLY A 235 37.90 -3.08 -3.83
N GLY A 236 37.16 -2.37 -2.97
CA GLY A 236 37.73 -1.70 -1.80
C GLY A 236 38.80 -0.68 -2.17
N GLY A 237 39.77 -0.52 -1.32
CA GLY A 237 40.90 0.42 -1.51
C GLY A 237 41.80 0.10 -2.71
N SER A 238 41.78 -1.14 -3.23
CA SER A 238 42.49 -1.53 -4.45
C SER A 238 41.82 -1.09 -5.74
N GLY A 239 40.47 -0.85 -5.69
CA GLY A 239 39.61 -0.61 -6.85
C GLY A 239 39.41 -1.85 -7.75
N ASN A 240 40.05 -2.99 -7.46
CA ASN A 240 40.01 -4.20 -8.28
C ASN A 240 39.22 -5.29 -7.58
N VAL A 241 38.03 -5.65 -8.14
CA VAL A 241 37.15 -6.69 -7.60
C VAL A 241 37.76 -8.08 -7.65
N ALA A 242 38.71 -8.36 -8.56
CA ALA A 242 39.38 -9.62 -8.71
C ALA A 242 40.64 -9.74 -7.83
N ALA A 243 41.16 -8.63 -7.31
CA ALA A 243 42.44 -8.60 -6.55
C ALA A 243 42.37 -7.57 -5.42
N ARG A 244 41.61 -7.88 -4.35
CA ARG A 244 41.45 -7.00 -3.18
C ARG A 244 42.65 -7.03 -2.26
N VAL A 245 42.94 -5.90 -1.60
CA VAL A 245 44.10 -5.74 -0.75
C VAL A 245 43.73 -4.98 0.51
N MET A 246 43.97 -5.57 1.68
CA MET A 246 43.97 -4.86 2.96
C MET A 246 45.27 -4.07 3.14
N GLN A 247 45.20 -2.82 3.53
CA GLN A 247 46.33 -1.98 3.82
C GLN A 247 46.66 -1.98 5.31
N ARG A 248 47.99 -1.92 5.64
CA ARG A 248 48.42 -1.79 7.03
C ARG A 248 48.07 -0.39 7.56
N THR A 249 47.51 -0.33 8.76
CA THR A 249 47.28 0.92 9.48
C THR A 249 48.66 1.61 9.72
N GLY A 250 48.82 2.84 9.24
CA GLY A 250 50.08 3.56 9.27
C GLY A 250 51.02 3.25 8.09
N GLY A 251 50.58 2.45 7.11
CA GLY A 251 51.29 2.17 5.88
C GLY A 251 52.39 1.11 5.96
N GLY A 252 53.10 0.88 4.86
CA GLY A 252 54.30 0.05 4.80
C GLY A 252 54.00 -1.48 4.75
N GLY A 253 52.84 -1.89 4.27
CA GLY A 253 52.52 -3.31 4.04
C GLY A 253 51.08 -3.53 3.59
N SER A 254 50.86 -4.63 2.91
CA SER A 254 49.55 -5.02 2.44
C SER A 254 49.34 -6.55 2.54
N VAL A 255 48.07 -6.97 2.57
CA VAL A 255 47.65 -8.38 2.58
C VAL A 255 46.61 -8.58 1.50
N ASN A 256 46.87 -9.47 0.55
CA ASN A 256 45.88 -9.84 -0.45
C ASN A 256 44.76 -10.65 0.20
N TYR A 257 43.53 -10.42 -0.22
CA TYR A 257 42.36 -11.20 0.20
C TYR A 257 41.33 -11.25 -0.91
N GLN A 258 40.34 -12.14 -0.77
CA GLN A 258 39.21 -12.20 -1.69
C GLN A 258 37.94 -12.58 -0.92
N LEU A 259 36.80 -12.14 -1.47
CA LEU A 259 35.46 -12.44 -1.01
C LEU A 259 34.76 -13.33 -2.02
N TYR A 260 33.94 -14.25 -1.53
CA TYR A 260 33.29 -15.28 -2.36
C TYR A 260 31.81 -15.40 -1.98
N THR A 261 30.99 -15.83 -2.93
CA THR A 261 29.59 -16.12 -2.75
C THR A 261 29.34 -17.56 -2.27
N ASP A 262 30.33 -18.45 -2.39
CA ASP A 262 30.23 -19.87 -2.08
C ASP A 262 31.19 -20.31 -0.94
N SER A 263 30.81 -21.33 -0.19
CA SER A 263 31.58 -21.87 0.93
C SER A 263 32.91 -22.56 0.47
N ALA A 264 32.96 -23.05 -0.77
CA ALA A 264 34.15 -23.61 -1.37
C ALA A 264 35.18 -22.53 -1.75
N ARG A 265 34.76 -21.27 -1.80
CA ARG A 265 35.57 -20.11 -2.19
C ARG A 265 36.13 -20.22 -3.59
N THR A 266 35.27 -20.60 -4.53
CA THR A 266 35.57 -20.76 -5.97
C THR A 266 34.95 -19.61 -6.80
N LEU A 267 33.84 -19.04 -6.36
CA LEU A 267 33.11 -17.99 -7.04
C LEU A 267 33.42 -16.64 -6.39
N ALA A 268 34.42 -15.96 -6.90
CA ALA A 268 34.80 -14.61 -6.39
C ALA A 268 33.62 -13.63 -6.50
N TRP A 269 33.29 -12.97 -5.39
CA TRP A 269 32.19 -12.01 -5.32
C TRP A 269 32.67 -10.61 -5.73
N GLY A 270 32.08 -10.03 -6.77
CA GLY A 270 32.38 -8.69 -7.26
C GLY A 270 31.16 -8.06 -7.91
N ASP A 271 31.40 -7.35 -8.99
CA ASP A 271 30.41 -6.63 -9.79
C ASP A 271 30.02 -7.36 -11.11
N GLY A 272 30.52 -8.56 -11.30
CA GLY A 272 30.35 -9.34 -12.54
C GLY A 272 31.42 -9.07 -13.59
N THR A 273 32.40 -8.23 -13.31
CA THR A 273 33.58 -8.01 -14.16
C THR A 273 34.78 -8.80 -13.65
N GLY A 274 35.85 -8.91 -14.44
CA GLY A 274 37.09 -9.56 -14.03
C GLY A 274 36.96 -11.01 -13.57
N GLY A 275 35.96 -11.74 -14.07
CA GLY A 275 35.70 -13.16 -13.69
C GLY A 275 34.98 -13.28 -12.33
N THR A 276 34.47 -12.21 -11.76
CA THR A 276 33.71 -12.20 -10.51
C THR A 276 32.20 -12.39 -10.75
N THR A 277 31.49 -12.83 -9.74
CA THR A 277 30.02 -13.03 -9.76
C THR A 277 29.33 -12.06 -8.82
N ARG A 278 28.02 -11.88 -8.99
CA ARG A 278 27.13 -11.20 -8.04
C ARG A 278 26.33 -12.24 -7.25
N ALA A 279 26.03 -11.97 -5.99
CA ALA A 279 25.02 -12.75 -5.30
C ALA A 279 23.62 -12.32 -5.79
N THR A 280 22.73 -13.29 -5.94
CA THR A 280 21.36 -13.07 -6.42
C THR A 280 20.34 -13.77 -5.53
N GLY A 281 19.11 -13.30 -5.53
CA GLY A 281 18.01 -13.92 -4.82
C GLY A 281 16.67 -13.27 -5.16
N THR A 282 15.65 -13.69 -4.43
CA THR A 282 14.29 -13.15 -4.53
C THR A 282 13.84 -12.69 -3.15
N GLY A 283 13.26 -11.51 -3.06
CA GLY A 283 12.69 -10.96 -1.85
C GLY A 283 11.53 -11.80 -1.32
N THR A 284 11.40 -11.83 -0.01
CA THR A 284 10.32 -12.55 0.70
C THR A 284 9.49 -11.61 1.57
N GLY A 285 9.81 -10.31 1.59
CA GLY A 285 9.26 -9.34 2.54
C GLY A 285 9.87 -9.44 3.95
N LEU A 286 10.75 -10.42 4.17
CA LEU A 286 11.43 -10.69 5.45
C LEU A 286 12.94 -10.63 5.27
N ALA A 287 13.66 -10.47 6.39
CA ALA A 287 15.12 -10.44 6.37
C ALA A 287 15.69 -11.81 5.97
N GLN A 288 16.60 -11.81 4.99
CA GLN A 288 17.32 -12.97 4.47
C GLN A 288 18.82 -12.77 4.70
N GLY A 289 19.48 -13.77 5.28
CA GLY A 289 20.94 -13.78 5.49
C GLY A 289 21.67 -14.22 4.22
N VAL A 290 22.66 -13.43 3.79
CA VAL A 290 23.57 -13.79 2.68
C VAL A 290 24.98 -13.86 3.25
N THR A 291 25.58 -15.07 3.24
CA THR A 291 26.91 -15.30 3.81
C THR A 291 27.99 -14.76 2.88
N VAL A 292 28.92 -14.01 3.43
CA VAL A 292 30.14 -13.56 2.78
C VAL A 292 31.28 -14.50 3.21
N TYR A 293 31.88 -15.20 2.26
CA TYR A 293 33.03 -16.07 2.53
C TYR A 293 34.32 -15.32 2.17
N GLY A 294 35.16 -15.07 3.16
CA GLY A 294 36.44 -14.40 2.97
C GLY A 294 37.60 -15.40 2.99
N ARG A 295 38.63 -15.12 2.21
CA ARG A 295 39.91 -15.85 2.23
C ARG A 295 41.09 -14.90 2.04
N VAL A 296 42.07 -15.00 2.92
CA VAL A 296 43.42 -14.55 2.71
C VAL A 296 44.20 -15.72 2.16
N PRO A 297 44.67 -15.70 0.92
CA PRO A 297 45.46 -16.82 0.36
C PRO A 297 46.81 -16.95 1.06
N SER A 298 47.44 -18.13 0.92
CA SER A 298 48.85 -18.31 1.30
C SER A 298 49.73 -17.29 0.57
N GLN A 299 50.48 -16.53 1.31
CA GLN A 299 51.34 -15.44 0.81
C GLN A 299 52.49 -15.15 1.79
N THR A 300 53.52 -14.42 1.33
CA THR A 300 54.61 -13.95 2.19
C THR A 300 53.98 -13.13 3.33
N THR A 301 54.32 -13.49 4.57
CA THR A 301 53.84 -12.80 5.75
C THR A 301 54.40 -11.34 5.76
N PRO A 302 53.51 -10.36 5.78
CA PRO A 302 53.94 -8.96 5.79
C PRO A 302 54.40 -8.52 7.20
N ARG A 303 54.85 -7.27 7.36
CA ARG A 303 55.24 -6.70 8.68
C ARG A 303 54.08 -6.81 9.68
N PRO A 304 54.36 -7.05 10.98
CA PRO A 304 53.30 -7.05 12.02
C PRO A 304 52.53 -5.74 12.07
N GLY A 305 51.22 -5.85 12.28
CA GLY A 305 50.32 -4.69 12.40
C GLY A 305 48.87 -5.04 12.13
N SER A 306 48.00 -4.07 12.21
CA SER A 306 46.59 -4.18 11.82
C SER A 306 46.45 -3.88 10.34
N TYR A 307 45.67 -4.72 9.64
CA TYR A 307 45.36 -4.62 8.23
C TYR A 307 43.87 -4.50 8.02
N GLY A 308 43.42 -3.58 7.19
CA GLY A 308 42.02 -3.35 6.92
C GLY A 308 41.75 -2.88 5.50
N ASP A 309 40.53 -3.13 5.06
CA ASP A 309 39.96 -2.60 3.84
C ASP A 309 38.47 -2.30 4.08
N THR A 310 37.92 -1.35 3.33
CA THR A 310 36.50 -1.05 3.33
C THR A 310 35.93 -1.32 1.96
N VAL A 311 34.99 -2.25 1.92
CA VAL A 311 34.26 -2.60 0.69
C VAL A 311 32.82 -2.14 0.80
N THR A 312 32.23 -1.72 -0.33
CA THR A 312 30.82 -1.32 -0.43
C THR A 312 30.03 -2.41 -1.12
N ALA A 313 28.99 -2.89 -0.46
CA ALA A 313 27.98 -3.75 -1.05
C ALA A 313 26.84 -2.89 -1.60
N THR A 314 26.49 -3.09 -2.88
CA THR A 314 25.38 -2.40 -3.56
C THR A 314 24.35 -3.42 -3.97
N ILE A 315 23.07 -3.17 -3.62
CA ILE A 315 21.94 -3.99 -4.03
C ILE A 315 21.20 -3.32 -5.18
N GLU A 316 20.86 -4.09 -6.19
CA GLU A 316 20.01 -3.71 -7.33
C GLU A 316 18.78 -4.62 -7.32
N PHE A 317 17.60 -4.05 -7.61
CA PHE A 317 16.30 -4.71 -7.54
C PHE A 317 15.29 -4.12 -8.52
#